data_dca76acebac876815a04832f472fe4aa
#
_entry.id   dca76acebac876815a04832f472fe4aa
#
_cell.length_a   1.000
_cell.length_b   1.000
_cell.length_c   1.000
_cell.angle_alpha   90.00
_cell.angle_beta   90.00
_cell.angle_gamma   90.00
#
_symmetry.space_group_name_H-M   'P 1'
#
loop_
_entity.id
_entity.type
_entity.pdbx_description
1 polymer ?
#
loop_
_entity_poly.entity_id
_entity_poly.type
_entity_poly.pdbx_seq_one_letter_code
_entity_poly.pdbx_strand_id
1 'polypeptide(L)'
;MAFRNRLRFEHQLAALVGLLCLALVGATVGGAVWLERRSALRLAEARLARLAGGMAESLDTTLRERFREIQVVAGLDPLRERWGADATTIRGVLTAMRTTAPDYAWLGFVAPDGRVRVGTQGMLEGLAMSGRAWFETGLTRPNVGDVHEAALLNGLLVRSEPEPLRLVDLAVPVRDAGGRVIGVLGGHLSWDWAIRARRRLLDEGRPGTDLWVLDRQGRVILGPHLGTTPFGPARIGAMVEQGRGRFAAVIGDETVLAGFASAATGEGSGIAAGDPGLGWIVVAALPEAQALAPVQRSVQALLGLGAGIALVGVALAWGLGRRAAAPLRRMTAAADRFGREADATTLPRLDGAREFVALSAALRSLLRRIGAAERELSDAALRSTRAAAFYRRQIEDLRQVAGTDVLTGLRNRRGFAAPAEDAFAQARGGRCRVAVLVVDIDHFKRVNDQHGHDAGDAVIRHVGALLADAVREADTVARFGGEEFVVLLVGLGASEAVQIAERLCAAARAAEIAPAGSAIPVTVSIGVATVARCDPDIQAAIARADAALYEAKACGRDRVSVAAGTGAVERAA
;
A
#
# COMPACT_ATOMS: atom_id res chain seq x y z
N MET A 1 12.23 34.38 -40.01
CA MET A 1 13.58 33.84 -40.33
C MET A 1 14.73 34.86 -40.35
N ALA A 2 14.53 36.13 -39.98
CA ALA A 2 15.52 37.21 -40.12
C ALA A 2 16.35 37.53 -38.86
N PHE A 3 16.15 36.88 -37.75
CA PHE A 3 16.86 37.17 -36.46
C PHE A 3 18.13 36.33 -36.27
N ARG A 4 18.37 35.31 -37.11
CA ARG A 4 19.45 34.31 -36.97
C ARG A 4 20.83 34.77 -37.43
N ASN A 5 20.96 35.89 -38.12
CA ASN A 5 22.21 36.30 -38.79
C ASN A 5 23.03 37.38 -38.05
N ARG A 6 22.66 37.75 -36.80
CA ARG A 6 23.39 38.81 -36.04
C ARG A 6 24.15 38.29 -34.80
N LEU A 7 23.97 37.03 -34.42
CA LEU A 7 24.68 36.49 -33.28
C LEU A 7 26.03 35.89 -33.70
N ARG A 8 27.09 36.22 -33.03
CA ARG A 8 28.41 35.60 -33.24
C ARG A 8 28.33 34.10 -32.99
N PHE A 9 29.09 33.31 -33.71
CA PHE A 9 29.08 31.82 -33.64
C PHE A 9 29.17 31.29 -32.23
N GLU A 10 30.01 31.94 -31.35
CA GLU A 10 30.13 31.59 -29.95
C GLU A 10 28.83 31.71 -29.14
N HIS A 11 27.98 32.69 -29.47
CA HIS A 11 26.68 32.87 -28.81
C HIS A 11 25.64 31.88 -29.36
N GLN A 12 25.72 31.53 -30.64
CA GLN A 12 24.82 30.52 -31.21
C GLN A 12 25.10 29.13 -30.64
N LEU A 13 26.41 28.78 -30.51
CA LEU A 13 26.82 27.49 -29.92
C LEU A 13 26.46 27.44 -28.42
N ALA A 14 26.72 28.49 -27.68
CA ALA A 14 26.36 28.57 -26.26
C ALA A 14 24.83 28.47 -26.04
N ALA A 15 24.05 29.15 -26.91
CA ALA A 15 22.60 29.10 -26.84
C ALA A 15 22.06 27.68 -27.19
N LEU A 16 22.62 27.04 -28.22
CA LEU A 16 22.21 25.69 -28.62
C LEU A 16 22.51 24.65 -27.52
N VAL A 17 23.74 24.69 -26.98
CA VAL A 17 24.14 23.81 -25.89
C VAL A 17 23.34 24.12 -24.61
N GLY A 18 23.10 25.40 -24.32
CA GLY A 18 22.27 25.81 -23.20
C GLY A 18 20.84 25.28 -23.31
N LEU A 19 20.24 25.36 -24.50
CA LEU A 19 18.90 24.85 -24.76
C LEU A 19 18.83 23.33 -24.66
N LEU A 20 19.86 22.64 -25.16
CA LEU A 20 19.98 21.19 -25.05
C LEU A 20 20.15 20.73 -23.59
N CYS A 21 21.02 21.44 -22.84
CA CYS A 21 21.21 21.18 -21.42
C CYS A 21 19.92 21.43 -20.63
N LEU A 22 19.21 22.51 -20.90
CA LEU A 22 17.93 22.82 -20.26
C LEU A 22 16.87 21.77 -20.58
N ALA A 23 16.78 21.33 -21.82
CA ALA A 23 15.85 20.28 -22.24
C ALA A 23 16.17 18.95 -21.55
N LEU A 24 17.44 18.55 -21.50
CA LEU A 24 17.89 17.32 -20.85
C LEU A 24 17.68 17.36 -19.33
N VAL A 25 18.06 18.49 -18.71
CA VAL A 25 17.82 18.71 -17.28
C VAL A 25 16.32 18.72 -16.98
N GLY A 26 15.52 19.40 -17.78
CA GLY A 26 14.06 19.41 -17.65
C GLY A 26 13.45 18.02 -17.75
N ALA A 27 13.88 17.22 -18.72
CA ALA A 27 13.39 15.84 -18.90
C ALA A 27 13.82 14.92 -17.73
N THR A 28 15.08 15.01 -17.30
CA THR A 28 15.59 14.18 -16.19
C THR A 28 14.98 14.57 -14.86
N VAL A 29 14.90 15.86 -14.55
CA VAL A 29 14.26 16.35 -13.33
C VAL A 29 12.76 16.03 -13.35
N GLY A 30 12.08 16.29 -14.46
CA GLY A 30 10.65 15.96 -14.60
C GLY A 30 10.37 14.47 -14.42
N GLY A 31 11.19 13.61 -15.03
CA GLY A 31 11.08 12.15 -14.84
C GLY A 31 11.35 11.70 -13.40
N ALA A 32 12.39 12.24 -12.78
CA ALA A 32 12.72 11.95 -11.38
C ALA A 32 11.61 12.39 -10.44
N VAL A 33 11.09 13.61 -10.60
CA VAL A 33 9.97 14.15 -9.80
C VAL A 33 8.72 13.31 -9.95
N TRP A 34 8.38 12.93 -11.18
CA TRP A 34 7.24 12.07 -11.44
C TRP A 34 7.37 10.71 -10.73
N LEU A 35 8.55 10.09 -10.82
CA LEU A 35 8.82 8.79 -10.19
C LEU A 35 8.81 8.88 -8.66
N GLU A 36 9.46 9.90 -8.09
CA GLU A 36 9.47 10.14 -6.64
C GLU A 36 8.07 10.42 -6.11
N ARG A 37 7.31 11.30 -6.78
CA ARG A 37 5.93 11.59 -6.40
C ARG A 37 5.09 10.31 -6.36
N ARG A 38 5.17 9.50 -7.41
CA ARG A 38 4.43 8.25 -7.50
C ARG A 38 4.84 7.24 -6.43
N SER A 39 6.13 7.18 -6.12
CA SER A 39 6.66 6.31 -5.06
C SER A 39 6.24 6.79 -3.68
N ALA A 40 6.30 8.10 -3.42
CA ALA A 40 5.89 8.68 -2.15
C ALA A 40 4.41 8.45 -1.85
N LEU A 41 3.54 8.65 -2.86
CA LEU A 41 2.10 8.42 -2.71
C LEU A 41 1.81 6.94 -2.43
N ARG A 42 2.38 6.01 -3.21
CA ARG A 42 2.20 4.56 -2.99
C ARG A 42 2.69 4.10 -1.62
N LEU A 43 3.83 4.64 -1.18
CA LEU A 43 4.39 4.31 0.13
C LEU A 43 3.50 4.86 1.26
N ALA A 44 3.00 6.09 1.10
CA ALA A 44 2.07 6.71 2.04
C ALA A 44 0.77 5.89 2.15
N GLU A 45 0.14 5.56 1.01
CA GLU A 45 -1.06 4.73 0.98
C GLU A 45 -0.86 3.34 1.63
N ALA A 46 0.25 2.68 1.29
CA ALA A 46 0.56 1.38 1.87
C ALA A 46 0.78 1.45 3.39
N ARG A 47 1.37 2.55 3.86
CA ARG A 47 1.56 2.80 5.30
C ARG A 47 0.24 3.08 6.00
N LEU A 48 -0.61 3.92 5.41
CA LEU A 48 -1.93 4.23 5.95
C LEU A 48 -2.82 2.98 6.04
N ALA A 49 -2.80 2.13 5.00
CA ALA A 49 -3.51 0.86 5.05
C ALA A 49 -2.98 -0.09 6.14
N ARG A 50 -1.66 -0.10 6.38
CA ARG A 50 -1.09 -0.87 7.50
C ARG A 50 -1.49 -0.30 8.85
N LEU A 51 -1.47 1.02 9.02
CA LEU A 51 -1.90 1.67 10.26
C LEU A 51 -3.38 1.36 10.57
N ALA A 52 -4.24 1.51 9.57
CA ALA A 52 -5.65 1.16 9.69
C ALA A 52 -5.83 -0.32 10.02
N GLY A 53 -5.08 -1.20 9.34
CA GLY A 53 -5.10 -2.64 9.60
C GLY A 53 -4.62 -2.99 11.01
N GLY A 54 -3.52 -2.41 11.47
CA GLY A 54 -2.99 -2.62 12.82
C GLY A 54 -3.96 -2.16 13.92
N MET A 55 -4.64 -1.02 13.70
CA MET A 55 -5.67 -0.56 14.64
C MET A 55 -6.88 -1.50 14.62
N ALA A 56 -7.36 -1.88 13.44
CA ALA A 56 -8.48 -2.80 13.30
C ALA A 56 -8.18 -4.15 13.99
N GLU A 57 -6.98 -4.70 13.79
CA GLU A 57 -6.52 -5.93 14.44
C GLU A 57 -6.42 -5.77 15.96
N SER A 58 -5.92 -4.62 16.44
CA SER A 58 -5.85 -4.32 17.89
C SER A 58 -7.23 -4.26 18.52
N LEU A 59 -8.19 -3.58 17.86
CA LEU A 59 -9.58 -3.52 18.31
C LEU A 59 -10.19 -4.92 18.41
N ASP A 60 -10.03 -5.69 17.35
CA ASP A 60 -10.62 -7.00 17.20
C ASP A 60 -10.02 -8.03 18.19
N THR A 61 -8.71 -8.01 18.35
CA THR A 61 -8.01 -8.91 19.27
C THR A 61 -8.41 -8.62 20.70
N THR A 62 -8.35 -7.36 21.12
CA THR A 62 -8.71 -6.99 22.49
C THR A 62 -10.16 -7.33 22.80
N LEU A 63 -11.07 -7.03 21.87
CA LEU A 63 -12.49 -7.29 22.08
C LEU A 63 -12.77 -8.80 22.20
N ARG A 64 -12.16 -9.61 21.31
CA ARG A 64 -12.27 -11.08 21.38
C ARG A 64 -11.70 -11.65 22.67
N GLU A 65 -10.55 -11.18 23.10
CA GLU A 65 -9.92 -11.63 24.34
C GLU A 65 -10.84 -11.33 25.54
N ARG A 66 -11.31 -10.10 25.68
CA ARG A 66 -12.19 -9.69 26.77
C ARG A 66 -13.51 -10.45 26.76
N PHE A 67 -14.09 -10.63 25.56
CA PHE A 67 -15.33 -11.41 25.44
C PHE A 67 -15.16 -12.89 25.82
N ARG A 68 -14.06 -13.50 25.37
CA ARG A 68 -13.71 -14.88 25.72
C ARG A 68 -13.51 -15.06 27.23
N GLU A 69 -12.84 -14.10 27.87
CA GLU A 69 -12.67 -14.12 29.32
C GLU A 69 -14.01 -14.17 30.05
N ILE A 70 -14.94 -13.30 29.68
CA ILE A 70 -16.30 -13.30 30.28
C ILE A 70 -17.02 -14.60 29.98
N GLN A 71 -16.93 -15.14 28.77
CA GLN A 71 -17.53 -16.43 28.41
C GLN A 71 -16.99 -17.59 29.27
N VAL A 72 -15.66 -17.64 29.43
CA VAL A 72 -15.02 -18.67 30.25
C VAL A 72 -15.51 -18.57 31.66
N VAL A 73 -15.50 -17.36 32.25
CA VAL A 73 -15.93 -17.19 33.65
C VAL A 73 -17.41 -17.47 33.82
N ALA A 74 -18.28 -17.08 32.89
CA ALA A 74 -19.70 -17.40 32.93
C ALA A 74 -19.99 -18.93 32.90
N GLY A 75 -19.09 -19.68 32.20
CA GLY A 75 -19.20 -21.14 32.06
C GLY A 75 -18.46 -21.99 33.09
N LEU A 76 -17.71 -21.39 34.02
CA LEU A 76 -16.92 -22.14 35.01
C LEU A 76 -17.81 -22.96 35.94
N ASP A 77 -17.64 -24.28 35.92
CA ASP A 77 -18.41 -25.21 36.74
C ASP A 77 -18.39 -24.88 38.24
N PRO A 78 -17.26 -24.52 38.86
CA PRO A 78 -17.23 -24.16 40.27
C PRO A 78 -18.05 -22.92 40.65
N LEU A 79 -18.41 -22.09 39.65
CA LEU A 79 -19.19 -20.87 39.86
C LEU A 79 -20.68 -21.04 39.55
N ARG A 80 -21.09 -22.11 38.85
CA ARG A 80 -22.48 -22.28 38.35
C ARG A 80 -23.52 -22.17 39.48
N GLU A 81 -23.27 -22.77 40.63
CA GLU A 81 -24.19 -22.75 41.74
C GLU A 81 -24.06 -21.48 42.60
N ARG A 82 -22.98 -20.70 42.42
CA ARG A 82 -22.66 -19.52 43.22
C ARG A 82 -23.20 -18.22 42.67
N TRP A 83 -23.50 -18.15 41.38
CA TRP A 83 -23.88 -16.90 40.72
C TRP A 83 -25.05 -16.15 41.37
N GLY A 84 -25.99 -16.80 41.95
CA GLY A 84 -27.11 -16.14 42.64
C GLY A 84 -27.06 -16.28 44.18
N ALA A 85 -26.16 -17.11 44.71
CA ALA A 85 -26.16 -17.51 46.11
C ALA A 85 -24.98 -16.94 46.92
N ASP A 86 -23.79 -16.75 46.31
CA ASP A 86 -22.57 -16.33 46.99
C ASP A 86 -21.99 -15.05 46.37
N ALA A 87 -22.59 -13.94 46.73
CA ALA A 87 -22.16 -12.62 46.24
C ALA A 87 -20.70 -12.28 46.57
N THR A 88 -20.16 -12.79 47.69
CA THR A 88 -18.80 -12.49 48.10
C THR A 88 -17.77 -13.16 47.22
N THR A 89 -17.94 -14.47 46.97
CA THR A 89 -17.06 -15.20 46.06
C THR A 89 -17.12 -14.62 44.62
N ILE A 90 -18.34 -14.38 44.12
CA ILE A 90 -18.50 -13.81 42.78
C ILE A 90 -17.84 -12.42 42.68
N ARG A 91 -18.04 -11.55 43.68
CA ARG A 91 -17.39 -10.23 43.69
C ARG A 91 -15.87 -10.34 43.71
N GLY A 92 -15.33 -11.33 44.45
CA GLY A 92 -13.90 -11.63 44.47
C GLY A 92 -13.38 -11.98 43.07
N VAL A 93 -14.08 -12.88 42.36
CA VAL A 93 -13.73 -13.26 40.96
C VAL A 93 -13.79 -12.07 40.01
N LEU A 94 -14.90 -11.31 40.03
CA LEU A 94 -15.05 -10.15 39.15
C LEU A 94 -14.00 -9.05 39.47
N THR A 95 -13.65 -8.88 40.73
CA THR A 95 -12.60 -7.93 41.14
C THR A 95 -11.23 -8.40 40.67
N ALA A 96 -10.93 -9.69 40.78
CA ALA A 96 -9.69 -10.27 40.25
C ALA A 96 -9.58 -10.09 38.73
N MET A 97 -10.66 -10.36 37.97
CA MET A 97 -10.72 -10.09 36.52
C MET A 97 -10.41 -8.63 36.20
N ARG A 98 -11.06 -7.70 36.88
CA ARG A 98 -10.84 -6.27 36.69
C ARG A 98 -9.41 -5.82 37.04
N THR A 99 -8.83 -6.42 38.07
CA THR A 99 -7.44 -6.13 38.46
C THR A 99 -6.45 -6.62 37.40
N THR A 100 -6.69 -7.80 36.86
CA THR A 100 -5.85 -8.40 35.81
C THR A 100 -6.04 -7.70 34.45
N ALA A 101 -7.27 -7.27 34.17
CA ALA A 101 -7.65 -6.58 32.96
C ALA A 101 -8.31 -5.21 33.26
N PRO A 102 -7.50 -4.17 33.50
CA PRO A 102 -8.00 -2.86 33.93
C PRO A 102 -8.84 -2.13 32.87
N ASP A 103 -8.95 -2.68 31.66
CA ASP A 103 -9.86 -2.20 30.62
C ASP A 103 -11.34 -2.40 30.99
N TYR A 104 -11.64 -3.32 31.90
CA TYR A 104 -13.00 -3.42 32.43
C TYR A 104 -13.31 -2.22 33.34
N ALA A 105 -14.19 -1.35 32.91
CA ALA A 105 -14.75 -0.30 33.74
C ALA A 105 -15.64 -0.89 34.84
N TRP A 106 -16.41 -1.91 34.48
CA TRP A 106 -17.31 -2.61 35.37
C TRP A 106 -17.57 -4.05 34.91
N LEU A 107 -17.71 -4.95 35.85
CA LEU A 107 -18.19 -6.32 35.64
C LEU A 107 -19.29 -6.59 36.69
N GLY A 108 -20.36 -7.24 36.25
CA GLY A 108 -21.44 -7.56 37.19
C GLY A 108 -22.36 -8.68 36.69
N PHE A 109 -22.95 -9.36 37.65
CA PHE A 109 -23.99 -10.35 37.45
C PHE A 109 -25.37 -9.75 37.66
N VAL A 110 -26.22 -9.89 36.67
CA VAL A 110 -27.60 -9.40 36.68
C VAL A 110 -28.54 -10.59 36.62
N ALA A 111 -29.42 -10.70 37.59
CA ALA A 111 -30.41 -11.77 37.66
C ALA A 111 -31.51 -11.59 36.58
N PRO A 112 -32.33 -12.62 36.29
CA PRO A 112 -33.37 -12.53 35.27
C PRO A 112 -34.45 -11.47 35.52
N ASP A 113 -34.61 -11.04 36.78
CA ASP A 113 -35.47 -9.92 37.17
C ASP A 113 -34.91 -8.54 36.81
N GLY A 114 -33.75 -8.52 36.14
CA GLY A 114 -33.06 -7.31 35.71
C GLY A 114 -32.26 -6.61 36.80
N ARG A 115 -32.19 -7.11 38.03
CA ARG A 115 -31.43 -6.46 39.12
C ARG A 115 -29.99 -6.95 39.15
N VAL A 116 -29.07 -6.01 39.30
CA VAL A 116 -27.66 -6.32 39.58
C VAL A 116 -27.53 -6.95 40.95
N ARG A 117 -27.09 -8.18 41.00
CA ARG A 117 -26.86 -8.93 42.26
C ARG A 117 -25.46 -8.71 42.80
N VAL A 118 -24.49 -8.66 41.88
CA VAL A 118 -23.08 -8.48 42.22
C VAL A 118 -22.44 -7.58 41.21
N GLY A 119 -21.71 -6.59 41.65
CA GLY A 119 -20.90 -5.72 40.78
C GLY A 119 -19.50 -5.52 41.35
N THR A 120 -18.53 -5.23 40.46
CA THR A 120 -17.18 -4.87 40.89
C THR A 120 -17.23 -3.67 41.82
N GLN A 121 -16.56 -3.78 42.96
CA GLN A 121 -16.55 -2.75 44.02
C GLN A 121 -17.94 -2.38 44.58
N GLY A 122 -18.94 -3.24 44.39
CA GLY A 122 -20.32 -2.95 44.82
C GLY A 122 -21.07 -1.96 43.90
N MET A 123 -20.45 -1.55 42.80
CA MET A 123 -21.06 -0.58 41.88
C MET A 123 -22.30 -1.16 41.20
N LEU A 124 -23.34 -0.34 41.10
CA LEU A 124 -24.63 -0.61 40.46
C LEU A 124 -25.44 -1.72 41.14
N GLU A 125 -25.02 -2.30 42.23
CA GLU A 125 -25.77 -3.34 42.92
C GLU A 125 -27.17 -2.85 43.34
N GLY A 126 -28.17 -3.69 43.13
CA GLY A 126 -29.57 -3.37 43.35
C GLY A 126 -30.26 -2.56 42.26
N LEU A 127 -29.51 -1.93 41.36
CA LEU A 127 -30.10 -1.19 40.25
C LEU A 127 -30.72 -2.12 39.21
N ALA A 128 -31.78 -1.64 38.57
CA ALA A 128 -32.46 -2.34 37.47
C ALA A 128 -31.76 -2.08 36.13
N MET A 129 -31.47 -3.16 35.42
CA MET A 129 -30.92 -3.16 34.05
C MET A 129 -31.98 -3.54 33.02
N SER A 130 -33.21 -3.79 33.42
CA SER A 130 -34.35 -4.05 32.50
C SER A 130 -34.50 -2.88 31.53
N GLY A 131 -34.74 -3.20 30.23
CA GLY A 131 -34.79 -2.23 29.13
C GLY A 131 -33.42 -1.81 28.58
N ARG A 132 -32.32 -2.33 29.12
CA ARG A 132 -31.00 -2.16 28.53
C ARG A 132 -30.75 -3.23 27.47
N ALA A 133 -30.45 -2.81 26.24
CA ALA A 133 -30.32 -3.70 25.09
C ALA A 133 -29.29 -4.83 25.32
N TRP A 134 -28.14 -4.52 25.96
CA TRP A 134 -27.12 -5.52 26.26
C TRP A 134 -27.62 -6.60 27.19
N PHE A 135 -28.44 -6.25 28.20
CA PHE A 135 -28.98 -7.19 29.16
C PHE A 135 -30.07 -8.07 28.52
N GLU A 136 -31.03 -7.46 27.84
CA GLU A 136 -32.13 -8.16 27.17
C GLU A 136 -31.60 -9.18 26.14
N THR A 137 -30.65 -8.76 25.32
CA THR A 137 -29.99 -9.65 24.37
C THR A 137 -29.16 -10.71 25.08
N GLY A 138 -28.45 -10.32 26.16
CA GLY A 138 -27.61 -11.20 26.96
C GLY A 138 -28.37 -12.33 27.65
N LEU A 139 -29.67 -12.17 27.92
CA LEU A 139 -30.53 -13.26 28.42
C LEU A 139 -30.74 -14.36 27.39
N THR A 140 -30.67 -14.05 26.12
CA THR A 140 -30.96 -15.00 25.03
C THR A 140 -29.68 -15.58 24.43
N ARG A 141 -28.71 -14.72 24.18
CA ARG A 141 -27.44 -15.08 23.53
C ARG A 141 -26.29 -14.19 23.98
N PRO A 142 -25.05 -14.67 23.90
CA PRO A 142 -23.88 -13.82 24.05
C PRO A 142 -23.91 -12.68 23.03
N ASN A 143 -23.56 -11.46 23.45
CA ASN A 143 -23.53 -10.31 22.55
C ASN A 143 -22.46 -9.30 22.95
N VAL A 144 -22.11 -8.47 21.98
CA VAL A 144 -21.26 -7.30 22.14
C VAL A 144 -22.04 -6.08 21.68
N GLY A 145 -22.20 -5.10 22.55
CA GLY A 145 -22.84 -3.81 22.23
C GLY A 145 -21.86 -2.85 21.58
N ASP A 146 -22.39 -1.91 20.81
CA ASP A 146 -21.56 -0.85 20.19
C ASP A 146 -21.12 0.20 21.22
N VAL A 147 -20.17 1.06 20.83
CA VAL A 147 -19.64 2.13 21.67
C VAL A 147 -20.73 3.13 22.02
N HIS A 148 -20.93 3.38 23.28
CA HIS A 148 -21.89 4.38 23.78
C HIS A 148 -21.34 5.15 25.00
N GLU A 149 -21.95 6.28 25.31
CA GLU A 149 -21.60 7.06 26.50
C GLU A 149 -22.08 6.36 27.78
N ALA A 150 -21.26 6.44 28.82
CA ALA A 150 -21.54 5.82 30.10
C ALA A 150 -22.61 6.61 30.88
N ALA A 151 -23.88 6.23 30.76
CA ALA A 151 -24.97 6.91 31.45
C ALA A 151 -24.93 6.75 32.98
N LEU A 152 -24.54 5.57 33.48
CA LEU A 152 -24.58 5.26 34.92
C LEU A 152 -23.21 5.33 35.59
N LEU A 153 -22.14 5.03 34.88
CA LEU A 153 -20.78 4.90 35.44
C LEU A 153 -19.98 6.21 35.39
N ASN A 154 -20.43 7.21 34.64
CA ASN A 154 -19.67 8.45 34.42
C ASN A 154 -19.37 9.23 35.71
N GLY A 155 -20.22 9.13 36.74
CA GLY A 155 -20.02 9.78 38.04
C GLY A 155 -19.35 8.90 39.11
N LEU A 156 -19.16 7.61 38.83
CA LEU A 156 -18.67 6.62 39.81
C LEU A 156 -17.20 6.26 39.60
N LEU A 157 -16.64 6.52 38.42
CA LEU A 157 -15.27 6.15 38.09
C LEU A 157 -14.35 7.37 38.06
N VAL A 158 -13.21 7.27 38.73
CA VAL A 158 -12.13 8.26 38.66
C VAL A 158 -11.42 8.07 37.29
N ARG A 159 -11.27 9.16 36.53
CA ARG A 159 -10.71 9.13 35.18
C ARG A 159 -9.45 9.98 35.05
N SER A 160 -8.54 9.50 34.22
CA SER A 160 -7.34 10.22 33.81
C SER A 160 -7.49 10.93 32.48
N GLU A 161 -8.52 10.59 31.67
CA GLU A 161 -8.75 11.14 30.34
C GLU A 161 -9.83 12.23 30.37
N PRO A 162 -9.65 13.34 29.63
CA PRO A 162 -10.60 14.47 29.63
C PRO A 162 -11.89 14.20 28.83
N GLU A 163 -11.89 13.18 27.95
CA GLU A 163 -13.05 12.85 27.11
C GLU A 163 -14.17 12.16 27.90
N PRO A 164 -15.45 12.25 27.51
CA PRO A 164 -16.53 11.51 28.13
C PRO A 164 -16.26 10.01 28.18
N LEU A 165 -16.64 9.37 29.29
CA LEU A 165 -16.49 7.91 29.42
C LEU A 165 -17.38 7.21 28.40
N ARG A 166 -16.77 6.41 27.54
CA ARG A 166 -17.47 5.55 26.59
C ARG A 166 -17.18 4.10 26.93
N LEU A 167 -18.14 3.27 26.65
CA LEU A 167 -18.14 1.87 27.00
C LEU A 167 -18.52 1.03 25.78
N VAL A 168 -17.98 -0.18 25.79
CA VAL A 168 -18.42 -1.28 24.94
C VAL A 168 -19.02 -2.33 25.85
N ASP A 169 -20.24 -2.75 25.57
CA ASP A 169 -20.93 -3.73 26.41
C ASP A 169 -20.62 -5.14 25.97
N LEU A 170 -20.31 -5.98 26.93
CA LEU A 170 -20.19 -7.42 26.74
C LEU A 170 -21.24 -8.11 27.61
N ALA A 171 -21.98 -9.04 27.05
CA ALA A 171 -22.98 -9.76 27.81
C ALA A 171 -23.00 -11.25 27.44
N VAL A 172 -23.01 -12.08 28.46
CA VAL A 172 -23.02 -13.53 28.29
C VAL A 172 -24.08 -14.14 29.22
N PRO A 173 -24.97 -15.01 28.73
CA PRO A 173 -25.91 -15.69 29.60
C PRO A 173 -25.18 -16.67 30.53
N VAL A 174 -25.48 -16.56 31.80
CA VAL A 174 -25.03 -17.53 32.81
C VAL A 174 -26.08 -18.62 32.94
N ARG A 175 -25.64 -19.88 32.90
CA ARG A 175 -26.53 -21.04 32.94
C ARG A 175 -26.25 -21.91 34.15
N ASP A 176 -27.31 -22.45 34.71
CA ASP A 176 -27.21 -23.49 35.76
C ASP A 176 -26.77 -24.85 35.17
N ALA A 177 -26.57 -25.83 36.02
CA ALA A 177 -26.22 -27.20 35.64
C ALA A 177 -27.25 -27.86 34.70
N GLY A 178 -28.50 -27.41 34.70
CA GLY A 178 -29.56 -27.86 33.81
C GLY A 178 -29.62 -27.10 32.48
N GLY A 179 -28.69 -26.14 32.25
CA GLY A 179 -28.66 -25.34 31.01
C GLY A 179 -29.61 -24.13 31.00
N ARG A 180 -30.40 -23.92 32.05
CA ARG A 180 -31.34 -22.82 32.18
C ARG A 180 -30.58 -21.51 32.49
N VAL A 181 -30.96 -20.42 31.81
CA VAL A 181 -30.38 -19.10 32.08
C VAL A 181 -30.81 -18.61 33.46
N ILE A 182 -29.86 -18.34 34.31
CA ILE A 182 -30.03 -17.81 35.67
C ILE A 182 -29.65 -16.34 35.80
N GLY A 183 -29.18 -15.72 34.73
CA GLY A 183 -28.84 -14.32 34.65
C GLY A 183 -27.86 -14.04 33.52
N VAL A 184 -27.33 -12.85 33.55
CA VAL A 184 -26.36 -12.35 32.56
C VAL A 184 -25.11 -11.87 33.30
N LEU A 185 -23.95 -12.33 32.87
CA LEU A 185 -22.68 -11.72 33.22
C LEU A 185 -22.43 -10.59 32.22
N GLY A 186 -22.51 -9.34 32.71
CA GLY A 186 -22.24 -8.13 31.97
C GLY A 186 -20.86 -7.59 32.24
N GLY A 187 -20.20 -7.09 31.23
CA GLY A 187 -18.96 -6.36 31.32
C GLY A 187 -19.03 -5.08 30.49
N HIS A 188 -18.67 -3.97 31.10
CA HIS A 188 -18.48 -2.72 30.39
C HIS A 188 -16.99 -2.47 30.21
N LEU A 189 -16.50 -2.51 28.98
CA LEU A 189 -15.12 -2.15 28.66
C LEU A 189 -15.01 -0.64 28.49
N SER A 190 -14.05 -0.01 29.19
CA SER A 190 -13.71 1.39 28.92
C SER A 190 -13.14 1.53 27.52
N TRP A 191 -13.63 2.49 26.75
CA TRP A 191 -13.09 2.79 25.41
C TRP A 191 -11.64 3.35 25.45
N ASP A 192 -11.12 3.61 26.67
CA ASP A 192 -9.77 4.16 26.87
C ASP A 192 -8.67 3.25 26.30
N TRP A 193 -8.88 1.93 26.22
CA TRP A 193 -7.94 1.03 25.56
C TRP A 193 -7.79 1.33 24.06
N ALA A 194 -8.89 1.67 23.39
CA ALA A 194 -8.87 2.05 21.99
C ALA A 194 -8.18 3.41 21.79
N ILE A 195 -8.42 4.35 22.71
CA ILE A 195 -7.74 5.65 22.74
C ILE A 195 -6.23 5.44 22.89
N ARG A 196 -5.80 4.58 23.82
CA ARG A 196 -4.38 4.25 24.01
C ARG A 196 -3.77 3.54 22.80
N ALA A 197 -4.49 2.60 22.19
CA ALA A 197 -4.05 1.91 20.98
C ALA A 197 -3.84 2.91 19.82
N ARG A 198 -4.82 3.80 19.61
CA ARG A 198 -4.72 4.88 18.61
C ARG A 198 -3.51 5.77 18.86
N ARG A 199 -3.30 6.21 20.11
CA ARG A 199 -2.17 7.09 20.48
C ARG A 199 -0.84 6.41 20.17
N ARG A 200 -0.63 5.17 20.58
CA ARG A 200 0.59 4.39 20.28
C ARG A 200 0.86 4.28 18.78
N LEU A 201 -0.15 3.98 17.98
CA LEU A 201 0.00 3.86 16.53
C LEU A 201 0.30 5.21 15.86
N LEU A 202 -0.21 6.31 16.40
CA LEU A 202 0.08 7.65 15.89
C LEU A 202 1.47 8.14 16.31
N ASP A 203 1.95 7.77 17.50
CA ASP A 203 3.32 8.10 17.95
C ASP A 203 4.38 7.43 17.08
N GLU A 204 4.11 6.23 16.56
CA GLU A 204 4.93 5.53 15.56
C GLU A 204 4.69 6.06 14.13
N GLY A 205 3.68 6.90 13.95
CA GLY A 205 3.23 7.45 12.69
C GLY A 205 4.05 8.67 12.20
N ARG A 206 3.65 9.20 11.04
CA ARG A 206 4.08 10.54 10.61
C ARG A 206 3.24 11.59 11.31
N PRO A 207 3.83 12.73 11.72
CA PRO A 207 3.05 13.88 12.18
C PRO A 207 1.98 14.25 11.14
N GLY A 208 0.79 14.62 11.62
CA GLY A 208 -0.33 14.99 10.75
C GLY A 208 -1.12 13.81 10.17
N THR A 209 -0.83 12.57 10.59
CA THR A 209 -1.68 11.42 10.27
C THR A 209 -2.88 11.40 11.21
N ASP A 210 -4.07 11.39 10.65
CA ASP A 210 -5.31 11.16 11.37
C ASP A 210 -5.69 9.68 11.34
N LEU A 211 -6.23 9.20 12.45
CA LEU A 211 -6.73 7.83 12.58
C LEU A 211 -8.11 7.87 13.22
N TRP A 212 -9.10 7.43 12.47
CA TRP A 212 -10.50 7.35 12.91
C TRP A 212 -10.93 5.90 13.07
N VAL A 213 -11.83 5.68 14.01
CA VAL A 213 -12.70 4.50 14.04
C VAL A 213 -14.11 5.00 13.79
N LEU A 214 -14.76 4.42 12.82
CA LEU A 214 -16.13 4.75 12.40
C LEU A 214 -17.06 3.61 12.79
N ASP A 215 -18.30 3.94 13.14
CA ASP A 215 -19.39 2.97 13.26
C ASP A 215 -19.90 2.52 11.87
N ARG A 216 -20.88 1.61 11.85
CA ARG A 216 -21.53 1.14 10.60
C ARG A 216 -22.15 2.24 9.76
N GLN A 217 -22.56 3.35 10.38
CA GLN A 217 -23.16 4.50 9.71
C GLN A 217 -22.08 5.48 9.21
N GLY A 218 -20.81 5.19 9.46
CA GLY A 218 -19.69 6.05 9.10
C GLY A 218 -19.49 7.22 10.05
N ARG A 219 -20.08 7.19 11.24
CA ARG A 219 -19.92 8.21 12.27
C ARG A 219 -18.64 7.95 13.05
N VAL A 220 -17.87 8.99 13.30
CA VAL A 220 -16.63 8.92 14.07
C VAL A 220 -16.92 8.55 15.53
N ILE A 221 -16.49 7.39 15.95
CA ILE A 221 -16.54 6.92 17.35
C ILE A 221 -15.18 7.04 18.05
N LEU A 222 -14.08 7.23 17.31
CA LEU A 222 -12.75 7.54 17.86
C LEU A 222 -11.97 8.35 16.82
N GLY A 223 -11.35 9.44 17.24
CA GLY A 223 -10.53 10.29 16.41
C GLY A 223 -10.97 11.75 16.41
N PRO A 224 -10.39 12.59 15.54
CA PRO A 224 -10.82 13.97 15.40
C PRO A 224 -12.28 14.09 14.97
N HIS A 225 -12.96 15.14 15.43
CA HIS A 225 -14.36 15.47 15.07
C HIS A 225 -15.35 14.34 15.40
N LEU A 226 -15.34 13.88 16.65
CA LEU A 226 -16.25 12.85 17.15
C LEU A 226 -17.72 13.13 16.77
N GLY A 227 -18.46 12.08 16.41
CA GLY A 227 -19.86 12.15 16.05
C GLY A 227 -20.14 12.63 14.62
N THR A 228 -19.14 13.14 13.89
CA THR A 228 -19.30 13.54 12.49
C THR A 228 -19.21 12.34 11.53
N THR A 229 -19.64 12.53 10.30
CA THR A 229 -19.58 11.53 9.22
C THR A 229 -18.69 12.09 8.09
N PRO A 230 -17.36 11.89 8.16
CA PRO A 230 -16.44 12.50 7.20
C PRO A 230 -16.56 11.91 5.79
N PHE A 231 -17.17 10.75 5.64
CA PHE A 231 -17.34 10.07 4.36
C PHE A 231 -18.81 9.83 4.05
N GLY A 232 -19.20 10.04 2.79
CA GLY A 232 -20.58 9.78 2.35
C GLY A 232 -20.96 8.29 2.39
N PRO A 233 -22.28 7.98 2.41
CA PRO A 233 -22.79 6.61 2.59
C PRO A 233 -22.29 5.62 1.53
N ALA A 234 -22.16 6.05 0.27
CA ALA A 234 -21.63 5.21 -0.81
C ALA A 234 -20.16 4.77 -0.56
N ARG A 235 -19.36 5.68 0.03
CA ARG A 235 -17.97 5.37 0.39
C ARG A 235 -17.91 4.38 1.55
N ILE A 236 -18.75 4.58 2.55
CA ILE A 236 -18.85 3.66 3.70
C ILE A 236 -19.27 2.26 3.22
N GLY A 237 -20.29 2.17 2.36
CA GLY A 237 -20.70 0.90 1.77
C GLY A 237 -19.56 0.18 1.04
N ALA A 238 -18.81 0.92 0.21
CA ALA A 238 -17.65 0.37 -0.48
C ALA A 238 -16.54 -0.11 0.48
N MET A 239 -16.29 0.60 1.60
CA MET A 239 -15.34 0.18 2.62
C MET A 239 -15.77 -1.12 3.31
N VAL A 240 -17.06 -1.25 3.62
CA VAL A 240 -17.63 -2.46 4.23
C VAL A 240 -17.47 -3.65 3.29
N GLU A 241 -17.83 -3.49 2.01
CA GLU A 241 -17.75 -4.55 1.00
C GLU A 241 -16.30 -5.00 0.72
N GLN A 242 -15.37 -4.07 0.71
CA GLN A 242 -13.96 -4.36 0.40
C GLN A 242 -13.17 -4.88 1.60
N GLY A 243 -13.61 -4.59 2.81
CA GLY A 243 -12.96 -4.98 4.06
C GLY A 243 -11.66 -4.24 4.34
N ARG A 244 -10.78 -4.05 3.36
CA ARG A 244 -9.56 -3.23 3.45
C ARG A 244 -9.21 -2.62 2.09
N GLY A 245 -8.55 -1.49 2.13
CA GLY A 245 -8.19 -0.81 0.88
C GLY A 245 -7.55 0.54 1.09
N ARG A 246 -7.52 1.28 0.02
CA ARG A 246 -6.93 2.63 -0.07
C ARG A 246 -7.78 3.48 -0.99
N PHE A 247 -7.84 4.76 -0.69
CA PHE A 247 -8.52 5.73 -1.55
C PHE A 247 -7.95 7.13 -1.31
N ALA A 248 -8.20 8.01 -2.26
CA ALA A 248 -8.07 9.44 -2.04
C ALA A 248 -9.47 10.06 -1.87
N ALA A 249 -9.59 11.02 -1.00
CA ALA A 249 -10.83 11.74 -0.74
C ALA A 249 -10.53 13.23 -0.49
N VAL A 250 -11.54 14.04 -0.66
CA VAL A 250 -11.51 15.44 -0.22
C VAL A 250 -12.26 15.51 1.10
N ILE A 251 -11.59 15.99 2.15
CA ILE A 251 -12.17 16.23 3.48
C ILE A 251 -11.98 17.71 3.76
N GLY A 252 -13.10 18.44 3.86
CA GLY A 252 -13.05 19.90 3.83
C GLY A 252 -12.49 20.39 2.50
N ASP A 253 -11.43 21.20 2.53
CA ASP A 253 -10.75 21.74 1.34
C ASP A 253 -9.47 20.98 0.98
N GLU A 254 -9.13 19.89 1.69
CA GLU A 254 -7.88 19.17 1.51
C GLU A 254 -8.07 17.80 0.85
N THR A 255 -7.23 17.48 -0.11
CA THR A 255 -7.10 16.12 -0.62
C THR A 255 -6.29 15.29 0.35
N VAL A 256 -6.88 14.22 0.85
CA VAL A 256 -6.23 13.27 1.75
C VAL A 256 -6.07 11.91 1.09
N LEU A 257 -4.95 11.29 1.35
CA LEU A 257 -4.73 9.86 1.08
C LEU A 257 -5.23 9.08 2.28
N ALA A 258 -6.00 8.05 2.06
CA ALA A 258 -6.54 7.23 3.12
C ALA A 258 -6.31 5.74 2.87
N GLY A 259 -6.00 5.05 3.95
CA GLY A 259 -6.05 3.60 4.03
C GLY A 259 -7.13 3.18 5.02
N PHE A 260 -7.83 2.11 4.74
CA PHE A 260 -8.87 1.63 5.65
C PHE A 260 -8.81 0.12 5.85
N ALA A 261 -9.35 -0.30 6.98
CA ALA A 261 -9.57 -1.71 7.30
C ALA A 261 -10.84 -1.84 8.14
N SER A 262 -11.66 -2.81 7.82
CA SER A 262 -12.73 -3.22 8.71
C SER A 262 -12.13 -3.99 9.88
N ALA A 263 -12.50 -3.64 11.08
CA ALA A 263 -12.33 -4.53 12.22
C ALA A 263 -13.28 -5.71 11.97
N ALA A 264 -12.72 -6.92 11.93
CA ALA A 264 -13.44 -8.12 11.53
C ALA A 264 -14.40 -8.61 12.64
N THR A 265 -15.22 -7.71 13.11
CA THR A 265 -16.32 -7.97 14.05
C THR A 265 -17.61 -8.31 13.32
N GLY A 266 -17.50 -8.88 12.09
CA GLY A 266 -18.61 -9.32 11.26
C GLY A 266 -19.04 -10.76 11.50
N GLU A 267 -20.05 -11.23 10.78
CA GLU A 267 -20.50 -12.62 10.77
C GLU A 267 -19.30 -13.56 10.53
N GLY A 268 -19.01 -14.42 11.48
CA GLY A 268 -17.85 -15.33 11.44
C GLY A 268 -16.61 -14.83 12.19
N SER A 269 -16.60 -13.65 12.80
CA SER A 269 -15.48 -13.17 13.63
C SER A 269 -15.25 -14.02 14.91
N GLY A 270 -16.21 -14.89 15.26
CA GLY A 270 -16.11 -15.79 16.41
C GLY A 270 -16.23 -15.10 17.77
N ILE A 271 -16.65 -13.83 17.82
CA ILE A 271 -16.91 -13.14 19.09
C ILE A 271 -18.18 -13.70 19.73
N ALA A 272 -19.28 -13.78 18.97
CA ALA A 272 -20.47 -14.51 19.40
C ALA A 272 -21.12 -15.16 18.18
N ALA A 273 -21.58 -16.41 18.31
CA ALA A 273 -22.28 -17.10 17.23
C ALA A 273 -23.59 -16.36 16.87
N GLY A 274 -23.75 -15.99 15.62
CA GLY A 274 -24.92 -15.26 15.12
C GLY A 274 -24.94 -13.77 15.46
N ASP A 275 -23.84 -13.19 15.93
CA ASP A 275 -23.70 -11.74 16.07
C ASP A 275 -23.26 -11.13 14.73
N PRO A 276 -23.98 -10.12 14.20
CA PRO A 276 -23.60 -9.46 12.96
C PRO A 276 -22.30 -8.64 13.09
N GLY A 277 -21.66 -8.67 14.26
CA GLY A 277 -20.47 -7.89 14.59
C GLY A 277 -20.76 -6.39 14.68
N LEU A 278 -19.80 -5.64 15.18
CA LEU A 278 -19.93 -4.20 15.37
C LEU A 278 -19.76 -3.42 14.04
N GLY A 279 -19.08 -4.01 13.05
CA GLY A 279 -18.90 -3.42 11.73
C GLY A 279 -18.10 -2.11 11.75
N TRP A 280 -17.17 -1.99 12.68
CA TRP A 280 -16.32 -0.82 12.76
C TRP A 280 -15.35 -0.75 11.57
N ILE A 281 -15.13 0.47 11.11
CA ILE A 281 -14.20 0.75 10.02
C ILE A 281 -13.11 1.67 10.57
N VAL A 282 -11.88 1.23 10.46
CA VAL A 282 -10.72 2.06 10.80
C VAL A 282 -10.23 2.74 9.53
N VAL A 283 -10.02 4.05 9.60
CA VAL A 283 -9.48 4.85 8.51
C VAL A 283 -8.28 5.63 9.01
N ALA A 284 -7.14 5.45 8.38
CA ALA A 284 -5.96 6.28 8.56
C ALA A 284 -5.83 7.21 7.37
N ALA A 285 -5.68 8.50 7.59
CA ALA A 285 -5.54 9.47 6.52
C ALA A 285 -4.40 10.45 6.77
N LEU A 286 -3.86 10.95 5.67
CA LEU A 286 -2.78 11.94 5.66
C LEU A 286 -3.04 12.91 4.51
N PRO A 287 -2.94 14.23 4.71
CA PRO A 287 -2.98 15.20 3.63
C PRO A 287 -1.93 14.88 2.54
N GLU A 288 -2.36 14.91 1.26
CA GLU A 288 -1.47 14.62 0.12
C GLU A 288 -0.25 15.57 0.14
N ALA A 289 -0.45 16.82 0.53
CA ALA A 289 0.61 17.79 0.67
C ALA A 289 1.71 17.33 1.66
N GLN A 290 1.32 16.72 2.77
CA GLN A 290 2.27 16.19 3.76
C GLN A 290 2.96 14.91 3.27
N ALA A 291 2.23 14.07 2.53
CA ALA A 291 2.81 12.89 1.90
C ALA A 291 3.90 13.28 0.89
N LEU A 292 3.71 14.38 0.18
CA LEU A 292 4.62 14.92 -0.84
C LEU A 292 5.69 15.88 -0.29
N ALA A 293 5.61 16.30 0.97
CA ALA A 293 6.59 17.24 1.56
C ALA A 293 8.06 16.79 1.41
N PRO A 294 8.44 15.51 1.53
CA PRO A 294 9.80 15.06 1.26
C PRO A 294 10.23 15.27 -0.19
N VAL A 295 9.28 15.08 -1.13
CA VAL A 295 9.55 15.23 -2.58
C VAL A 295 9.94 16.66 -2.92
N GLN A 296 9.33 17.67 -2.27
CA GLN A 296 9.65 19.07 -2.52
C GLN A 296 11.11 19.40 -2.22
N ARG A 297 11.70 18.80 -1.18
CA ARG A 297 13.14 18.99 -0.87
C ARG A 297 14.04 18.37 -1.92
N SER A 298 13.71 17.15 -2.37
CA SER A 298 14.43 16.48 -3.45
C SER A 298 14.33 17.28 -4.76
N VAL A 299 13.16 17.84 -5.07
CA VAL A 299 12.94 18.69 -6.25
C VAL A 299 13.84 19.92 -6.20
N GLN A 300 13.91 20.63 -5.08
CA GLN A 300 14.78 21.80 -4.92
C GLN A 300 16.25 21.44 -5.10
N ALA A 301 16.69 20.32 -4.52
CA ALA A 301 18.06 19.83 -4.68
C ALA A 301 18.38 19.44 -6.13
N LEU A 302 17.46 18.74 -6.81
CA LEU A 302 17.61 18.35 -8.21
C LEU A 302 17.61 19.57 -9.15
N LEU A 303 16.74 20.56 -8.90
CA LEU A 303 16.74 21.82 -9.65
C LEU A 303 18.03 22.59 -9.46
N GLY A 304 18.53 22.69 -8.22
CA GLY A 304 19.80 23.33 -7.91
C GLY A 304 20.99 22.66 -8.62
N LEU A 305 21.04 21.32 -8.54
CA LEU A 305 22.07 20.53 -9.24
C LEU A 305 21.96 20.68 -10.76
N GLY A 306 20.74 20.59 -11.30
CA GLY A 306 20.48 20.74 -12.72
C GLY A 306 20.85 22.14 -13.24
N ALA A 307 20.53 23.19 -12.50
CA ALA A 307 20.93 24.56 -12.82
C ALA A 307 22.47 24.71 -12.81
N GLY A 308 23.14 24.12 -11.82
CA GLY A 308 24.61 24.09 -11.76
C GLY A 308 25.24 23.41 -12.97
N ILE A 309 24.74 22.23 -13.35
CA ILE A 309 25.21 21.50 -14.54
C ILE A 309 24.97 22.31 -15.81
N ALA A 310 23.79 22.93 -15.95
CA ALA A 310 23.45 23.76 -17.10
C ALA A 310 24.39 24.98 -17.21
N LEU A 311 24.66 25.68 -16.09
CA LEU A 311 25.58 26.80 -16.05
C LEU A 311 27.01 26.41 -16.44
N VAL A 312 27.52 25.29 -15.93
CA VAL A 312 28.83 24.74 -16.30
C VAL A 312 28.86 24.37 -17.78
N GLY A 313 27.82 23.72 -18.27
CA GLY A 313 27.68 23.36 -19.70
C GLY A 313 27.70 24.57 -20.62
N VAL A 314 26.95 25.62 -20.29
CA VAL A 314 26.92 26.89 -21.03
C VAL A 314 28.29 27.60 -20.98
N ALA A 315 28.92 27.65 -19.79
CA ALA A 315 30.24 28.26 -19.63
C ALA A 315 31.33 27.55 -20.44
N LEU A 316 31.31 26.20 -20.41
CA LEU A 316 32.21 25.36 -21.22
C LEU A 316 31.98 25.57 -22.71
N ALA A 317 30.70 25.56 -23.17
CA ALA A 317 30.34 25.77 -24.56
C ALA A 317 30.76 27.19 -25.04
N TRP A 318 30.55 28.18 -24.21
CA TRP A 318 30.99 29.54 -24.49
C TRP A 318 32.54 29.67 -24.54
N GLY A 319 33.25 29.07 -23.59
CA GLY A 319 34.72 29.06 -23.55
C GLY A 319 35.31 28.31 -24.77
N LEU A 320 34.75 27.14 -25.12
CA LEU A 320 35.14 26.38 -26.30
C LEU A 320 34.80 27.15 -27.59
N GLY A 321 33.61 27.75 -27.66
CA GLY A 321 33.18 28.59 -28.78
C GLY A 321 34.14 29.80 -29.00
N ARG A 322 34.52 30.48 -27.91
CA ARG A 322 35.51 31.56 -27.99
C ARG A 322 36.88 31.08 -28.47
N ARG A 323 37.34 29.91 -27.96
CA ARG A 323 38.61 29.32 -28.39
C ARG A 323 38.57 28.89 -29.84
N ALA A 324 37.46 28.28 -30.28
CA ALA A 324 37.25 27.85 -31.67
C ALA A 324 37.07 29.02 -32.64
N ALA A 325 36.40 30.11 -32.21
CA ALA A 325 36.15 31.28 -33.06
C ALA A 325 37.33 32.26 -33.12
N ALA A 326 38.24 32.23 -32.15
CA ALA A 326 39.39 33.13 -32.09
C ALA A 326 40.34 33.02 -33.31
N PRO A 327 40.68 31.80 -33.80
CA PRO A 327 41.48 31.65 -34.99
C PRO A 327 40.76 32.17 -36.27
N LEU A 328 39.45 31.87 -36.38
CA LEU A 328 38.62 32.34 -37.49
C LEU A 328 38.51 33.87 -37.54
N ARG A 329 38.35 34.50 -36.37
CA ARG A 329 38.35 35.97 -36.26
C ARG A 329 39.69 36.58 -36.65
N ARG A 330 40.80 35.94 -36.30
CA ARG A 330 42.13 36.37 -36.74
C ARG A 330 42.31 36.17 -38.25
N MET A 331 41.77 35.09 -38.80
CA MET A 331 41.80 34.82 -40.25
C MET A 331 40.86 35.75 -41.03
N THR A 332 39.60 35.97 -40.56
CA THR A 332 38.70 36.93 -41.20
C THR A 332 39.22 38.36 -41.08
N ALA A 333 39.81 38.76 -39.93
CA ALA A 333 40.45 40.07 -39.79
C ALA A 333 41.72 40.22 -40.66
N ALA A 334 42.43 39.12 -40.92
CA ALA A 334 43.52 39.10 -41.87
C ALA A 334 43.02 39.12 -43.34
N ALA A 335 41.95 38.31 -43.67
CA ALA A 335 41.31 38.29 -44.98
C ALA A 335 40.61 39.62 -45.32
N ASP A 336 39.94 40.28 -44.35
CA ASP A 336 39.31 41.59 -44.54
C ASP A 336 40.34 42.71 -44.75
N ARG A 337 41.55 42.58 -44.21
CA ARG A 337 42.67 43.50 -44.52
C ARG A 337 43.20 43.21 -45.94
N PHE A 338 43.29 41.97 -46.33
CA PHE A 338 43.69 41.59 -47.71
C PHE A 338 42.63 41.93 -48.76
N GLY A 339 41.33 41.91 -48.45
CA GLY A 339 40.26 42.25 -49.37
C GLY A 339 40.05 43.73 -49.61
N ARG A 340 40.74 44.63 -48.87
CA ARG A 340 40.63 46.09 -49.00
C ARG A 340 41.77 46.74 -49.73
N GLU A 341 42.89 46.08 -49.93
CA GLU A 341 44.05 46.57 -50.71
C GLU A 341 44.14 45.78 -52.02
N ALA A 342 43.54 46.33 -53.06
CA ALA A 342 43.37 45.69 -54.39
C ALA A 342 44.70 45.60 -55.20
N ASP A 343 45.85 45.88 -54.62
CA ASP A 343 47.11 45.93 -55.37
C ASP A 343 48.29 45.13 -54.73
N ALA A 344 48.02 44.28 -53.82
CA ALA A 344 49.05 43.43 -53.22
C ALA A 344 49.19 42.08 -53.91
N THR A 345 49.85 42.04 -55.03
CA THR A 345 50.27 40.80 -55.74
C THR A 345 51.41 40.06 -55.06
N THR A 346 51.91 40.56 -53.94
CA THR A 346 52.89 39.87 -53.09
C THR A 346 52.43 39.94 -51.64
N LEU A 347 52.08 38.77 -51.08
CA LEU A 347 51.90 38.64 -49.66
C LEU A 347 53.08 39.29 -48.94
N PRO A 348 52.85 40.35 -48.09
CA PRO A 348 53.93 40.91 -47.30
C PRO A 348 54.57 39.78 -46.50
N ARG A 349 55.89 39.71 -46.50
CA ARG A 349 56.62 38.90 -45.53
C ARG A 349 56.31 39.45 -44.16
N LEU A 350 55.25 38.92 -43.57
CA LEU A 350 55.04 39.04 -42.13
C LEU A 350 56.09 38.14 -41.48
N ASP A 351 56.75 38.63 -40.51
CA ASP A 351 57.48 37.79 -39.57
C ASP A 351 56.50 36.74 -39.05
N GLY A 352 56.70 35.49 -39.41
CA GLY A 352 55.70 34.46 -39.20
C GLY A 352 55.33 33.68 -40.46
N ALA A 353 55.94 33.98 -41.64
CA ALA A 353 55.64 33.26 -42.88
C ALA A 353 55.88 31.74 -42.77
N ARG A 354 56.75 31.28 -41.93
CA ARG A 354 56.95 29.87 -41.59
C ARG A 354 55.71 29.31 -40.88
N GLU A 355 55.06 30.07 -40.03
CA GLU A 355 53.80 29.67 -39.36
C GLU A 355 52.65 29.66 -40.34
N PHE A 356 52.63 30.58 -41.37
CA PHE A 356 51.57 30.57 -42.38
C PHE A 356 51.72 29.45 -43.40
N VAL A 357 52.96 29.12 -43.82
CA VAL A 357 53.23 27.92 -44.62
C VAL A 357 53.00 26.67 -43.79
N ALA A 358 53.41 26.68 -42.51
CA ALA A 358 53.08 25.63 -41.56
C ALA A 358 51.58 25.59 -41.26
N LEU A 359 50.88 26.75 -41.17
CA LEU A 359 49.43 26.81 -41.01
C LEU A 359 48.69 26.30 -42.24
N SER A 360 49.16 26.66 -43.50
CA SER A 360 48.58 26.12 -44.74
C SER A 360 48.89 24.63 -44.94
N ALA A 361 50.10 24.19 -44.56
CA ALA A 361 50.46 22.79 -44.49
C ALA A 361 49.75 22.10 -43.32
N ALA A 362 49.64 22.79 -42.18
CA ALA A 362 48.85 22.32 -41.03
C ALA A 362 47.35 22.29 -41.36
N LEU A 363 46.83 23.27 -42.15
CA LEU A 363 45.43 23.26 -42.56
C LEU A 363 45.14 22.11 -43.52
N ARG A 364 46.03 21.85 -44.52
CA ARG A 364 45.94 20.65 -45.35
C ARG A 364 46.25 19.37 -44.61
N SER A 365 47.14 19.42 -43.63
CA SER A 365 47.35 18.33 -42.68
C SER A 365 46.18 18.20 -41.69
N LEU A 366 45.66 19.37 -41.25
CA LEU A 366 44.49 19.43 -40.38
C LEU A 366 43.23 18.94 -41.09
N LEU A 367 43.03 19.33 -42.36
CA LEU A 367 41.92 18.83 -43.19
C LEU A 367 42.08 17.31 -43.46
N ARG A 368 43.30 16.84 -43.69
CA ARG A 368 43.57 15.40 -43.75
C ARG A 368 43.44 14.70 -42.40
N ARG A 369 43.88 15.38 -41.32
CA ARG A 369 43.69 14.89 -39.94
C ARG A 369 42.24 14.97 -39.49
N ILE A 370 41.51 16.04 -39.87
CA ILE A 370 40.08 16.17 -39.63
C ILE A 370 39.33 15.06 -40.37
N GLY A 371 39.65 14.82 -41.66
CA GLY A 371 39.04 13.71 -42.41
C GLY A 371 39.49 12.32 -41.90
N ALA A 372 40.66 12.21 -41.25
CA ALA A 372 41.07 11.00 -40.53
C ALA A 372 40.42 10.94 -39.13
N ALA A 373 40.36 12.07 -38.44
CA ALA A 373 39.71 12.16 -37.12
C ALA A 373 38.18 12.02 -37.21
N GLU A 374 37.56 12.49 -38.31
CA GLU A 374 36.13 12.21 -38.58
C GLU A 374 35.89 10.72 -38.83
N ARG A 375 36.79 10.04 -39.54
CA ARG A 375 36.73 8.57 -39.66
C ARG A 375 36.99 7.88 -38.33
N GLU A 376 37.98 8.34 -37.57
CA GLU A 376 38.24 7.82 -36.22
C GLU A 376 37.12 8.13 -35.23
N LEU A 377 36.50 9.32 -35.30
CA LEU A 377 35.32 9.69 -34.52
C LEU A 377 34.08 8.93 -34.97
N SER A 378 33.90 8.71 -36.27
CA SER A 378 32.85 7.83 -36.79
C SER A 378 33.06 6.39 -36.33
N ASP A 379 34.30 5.90 -36.34
CA ASP A 379 34.65 4.56 -35.83
C ASP A 379 34.58 4.52 -34.29
N ALA A 380 34.90 5.62 -33.59
CA ALA A 380 34.76 5.72 -32.12
C ALA A 380 33.28 5.87 -31.72
N ALA A 381 32.47 6.61 -32.50
CA ALA A 381 31.01 6.69 -32.30
C ALA A 381 30.35 5.33 -32.54
N LEU A 382 30.81 4.58 -33.58
CA LEU A 382 30.37 3.20 -33.82
C LEU A 382 30.82 2.26 -32.68
N ARG A 383 32.02 2.46 -32.12
CA ARG A 383 32.50 1.71 -30.93
C ARG A 383 31.72 2.10 -29.68
N SER A 384 31.44 3.39 -29.48
CA SER A 384 30.64 3.89 -28.35
C SER A 384 29.20 3.42 -28.41
N THR A 385 28.56 3.42 -29.62
CA THR A 385 27.21 2.86 -29.80
C THR A 385 27.18 1.35 -29.57
N ARG A 386 28.23 0.62 -29.96
CA ARG A 386 28.35 -0.82 -29.67
C ARG A 386 28.59 -1.08 -28.17
N ALA A 387 29.40 -0.27 -27.52
CA ALA A 387 29.62 -0.35 -26.07
C ALA A 387 28.34 0.01 -25.27
N ALA A 388 27.62 1.03 -25.70
CA ALA A 388 26.33 1.40 -25.09
C ALA A 388 25.27 0.29 -25.28
N ALA A 389 25.26 -0.38 -26.43
CA ALA A 389 24.39 -1.53 -26.67
C ALA A 389 24.78 -2.74 -25.80
N PHE A 390 26.07 -2.96 -25.57
CA PHE A 390 26.57 -3.99 -24.67
C PHE A 390 26.19 -3.74 -23.21
N TYR A 391 26.38 -2.49 -22.73
CA TYR A 391 25.99 -2.14 -21.36
C TYR A 391 24.47 -2.14 -21.17
N ARG A 392 23.69 -1.77 -22.19
CA ARG A 392 22.22 -1.91 -22.12
C ARG A 392 21.80 -3.37 -21.98
N ARG A 393 22.42 -4.30 -22.69
CA ARG A 393 22.19 -5.75 -22.50
C ARG A 393 22.55 -6.20 -21.09
N GLN A 394 23.71 -5.80 -20.59
CA GLN A 394 24.08 -6.15 -19.20
C GLN A 394 23.12 -5.59 -18.13
N ILE A 395 22.60 -4.38 -18.37
CA ILE A 395 21.59 -3.78 -17.47
C ILE A 395 20.26 -4.54 -17.57
N GLU A 396 19.89 -4.97 -18.77
CA GLU A 396 18.68 -5.78 -19.00
C GLU A 396 18.80 -7.15 -18.32
N ASP A 397 19.95 -7.82 -18.48
CA ASP A 397 20.25 -9.09 -17.80
C ASP A 397 20.24 -8.94 -16.28
N LEU A 398 20.81 -7.86 -15.75
CA LEU A 398 20.79 -7.56 -14.30
C LEU A 398 19.37 -7.26 -13.80
N ARG A 399 18.54 -6.57 -14.61
CA ARG A 399 17.11 -6.32 -14.28
C ARG A 399 16.31 -7.60 -14.28
N GLN A 400 16.59 -8.51 -15.21
CA GLN A 400 15.92 -9.81 -15.29
C GLN A 400 16.25 -10.67 -14.07
N VAL A 401 17.50 -10.69 -13.64
CA VAL A 401 17.92 -11.40 -12.42
C VAL A 401 17.33 -10.77 -11.15
N ALA A 402 17.25 -9.42 -11.09
CA ALA A 402 16.68 -8.71 -9.94
C ALA A 402 15.14 -8.77 -9.88
N GLY A 403 14.48 -9.13 -10.99
CA GLY A 403 13.02 -9.19 -11.12
C GLY A 403 12.42 -10.57 -10.91
N THR A 404 13.25 -11.59 -10.65
CA THR A 404 12.82 -12.98 -10.55
C THR A 404 12.87 -13.46 -9.10
N ASP A 405 11.95 -14.28 -8.67
CA ASP A 405 11.98 -15.00 -7.40
C ASP A 405 12.88 -16.23 -7.51
N VAL A 406 13.89 -16.30 -6.66
CA VAL A 406 14.94 -17.34 -6.73
C VAL A 406 14.38 -18.74 -6.45
N LEU A 407 13.31 -18.84 -5.66
CA LEU A 407 12.74 -20.12 -5.27
C LEU A 407 11.85 -20.71 -6.37
N THR A 408 11.01 -19.88 -6.98
CA THR A 408 9.97 -20.32 -7.92
C THR A 408 10.33 -20.09 -9.39
N GLY A 409 11.31 -19.23 -9.68
CA GLY A 409 11.62 -18.79 -11.04
C GLY A 409 10.59 -17.83 -11.63
N LEU A 410 9.51 -17.56 -10.92
CA LEU A 410 8.48 -16.60 -11.32
C LEU A 410 8.98 -15.16 -11.17
N ARG A 411 8.22 -14.19 -11.64
CA ARG A 411 8.48 -12.80 -11.30
C ARG A 411 8.35 -12.61 -9.79
N ASN A 412 9.26 -11.84 -9.21
CA ASN A 412 9.07 -11.35 -7.86
C ASN A 412 8.18 -10.09 -7.90
N ARG A 413 7.84 -9.53 -6.75
CA ARG A 413 7.03 -8.31 -6.63
C ARG A 413 7.59 -7.14 -7.46
N ARG A 414 8.92 -7.04 -7.61
CA ARG A 414 9.59 -6.01 -8.42
C ARG A 414 9.44 -6.28 -9.91
N GLY A 415 9.57 -7.55 -10.31
CA GLY A 415 9.39 -7.97 -11.69
C GLY A 415 7.94 -7.93 -12.18
N PHE A 416 6.98 -7.93 -11.24
CA PHE A 416 5.56 -7.80 -11.53
C PHE A 416 5.16 -6.36 -11.85
N ALA A 417 5.86 -5.36 -11.32
CA ALA A 417 5.44 -3.96 -11.37
C ALA A 417 5.24 -3.46 -12.82
N ALA A 418 6.22 -3.68 -13.71
CA ALA A 418 6.15 -3.18 -15.07
C ALA A 418 5.01 -3.84 -15.89
N PRO A 419 4.88 -5.18 -15.95
CA PRO A 419 3.73 -5.81 -16.62
C PRO A 419 2.38 -5.36 -16.06
N ALA A 420 2.30 -5.13 -14.76
CA ALA A 420 1.07 -4.71 -14.11
C ALA A 420 0.69 -3.26 -14.48
N GLU A 421 1.66 -2.37 -14.57
CA GLU A 421 1.46 -1.00 -15.04
C GLU A 421 1.04 -0.97 -16.51
N ASP A 422 1.65 -1.79 -17.35
CA ASP A 422 1.30 -1.91 -18.77
C ASP A 422 -0.13 -2.43 -18.96
N ALA A 423 -0.50 -3.49 -18.25
CA ALA A 423 -1.84 -4.04 -18.31
C ALA A 423 -2.90 -3.07 -17.78
N PHE A 424 -2.61 -2.37 -16.70
CA PHE A 424 -3.49 -1.33 -16.17
C PHE A 424 -3.69 -0.20 -17.16
N ALA A 425 -2.62 0.26 -17.81
CA ALA A 425 -2.70 1.30 -18.84
C ALA A 425 -3.58 0.86 -20.04
N GLN A 426 -3.52 -0.41 -20.42
CA GLN A 426 -4.36 -0.98 -21.47
C GLN A 426 -5.83 -1.07 -21.05
N ALA A 427 -6.09 -1.50 -19.81
CA ALA A 427 -7.44 -1.59 -19.25
C ALA A 427 -8.10 -0.22 -19.16
N ARG A 428 -7.38 0.77 -18.63
CA ARG A 428 -7.84 2.15 -18.51
C ARG A 428 -8.12 2.80 -19.88
N GLY A 429 -7.33 2.43 -20.89
CA GLY A 429 -7.54 2.84 -22.27
C GLY A 429 -8.72 2.16 -22.96
N GLY A 430 -9.44 1.26 -22.29
CA GLY A 430 -10.56 0.51 -22.84
C GLY A 430 -10.16 -0.52 -23.91
N ARG A 431 -8.86 -0.83 -24.03
CA ARG A 431 -8.31 -1.74 -25.04
C ARG A 431 -8.44 -3.21 -24.67
N CYS A 432 -8.45 -3.51 -23.39
CA CYS A 432 -8.69 -4.87 -22.89
C CYS A 432 -9.31 -4.84 -21.50
N ARG A 433 -9.85 -5.96 -21.06
CA ARG A 433 -10.23 -6.21 -19.67
C ARG A 433 -9.02 -6.80 -18.94
N VAL A 434 -8.87 -6.48 -17.67
CA VAL A 434 -7.79 -7.03 -16.84
C VAL A 434 -8.39 -7.50 -15.52
N ALA A 435 -8.05 -8.71 -15.14
CA ALA A 435 -8.39 -9.26 -13.83
C ALA A 435 -7.13 -9.57 -13.03
N VAL A 436 -7.24 -9.48 -11.73
CA VAL A 436 -6.18 -9.79 -10.77
C VAL A 436 -6.67 -10.90 -9.85
N LEU A 437 -5.84 -11.91 -9.68
CA LEU A 437 -6.02 -12.92 -8.65
C LEU A 437 -4.93 -12.75 -7.60
N VAL A 438 -5.30 -12.75 -6.34
CA VAL A 438 -4.38 -12.91 -5.22
C VAL A 438 -4.58 -14.30 -4.65
N VAL A 439 -3.50 -15.05 -4.60
CA VAL A 439 -3.49 -16.47 -4.23
C VAL A 439 -2.61 -16.66 -3.02
N ASP A 440 -3.07 -17.46 -2.07
CA ASP A 440 -2.31 -17.77 -0.86
C ASP A 440 -2.48 -19.25 -0.52
N ILE A 441 -1.41 -19.85 -0.07
CA ILE A 441 -1.38 -21.26 0.30
C ILE A 441 -1.96 -21.44 1.69
N ASP A 442 -3.07 -22.14 1.77
CA ASP A 442 -3.80 -22.35 3.02
C ASP A 442 -2.94 -23.09 4.04
N HIS A 443 -2.93 -22.53 5.26
CA HIS A 443 -2.22 -23.14 6.39
C HIS A 443 -0.73 -23.41 6.15
N PHE A 444 -0.08 -22.63 5.30
CA PHE A 444 1.32 -22.83 4.91
C PHE A 444 2.29 -22.87 6.11
N LYS A 445 2.04 -22.03 7.11
CA LYS A 445 2.80 -22.09 8.37
C LYS A 445 2.75 -23.49 9.00
N ARG A 446 1.60 -24.13 8.96
CA ARG A 446 1.43 -25.50 9.49
C ARG A 446 2.23 -26.53 8.67
N VAL A 447 2.35 -26.33 7.37
CA VAL A 447 3.21 -27.16 6.52
C VAL A 447 4.65 -27.01 6.96
N ASN A 448 5.14 -25.79 7.13
CA ASN A 448 6.50 -25.54 7.62
C ASN A 448 6.73 -26.11 9.03
N ASP A 449 5.80 -25.91 9.93
CA ASP A 449 5.90 -26.36 11.32
C ASP A 449 5.89 -27.91 11.43
N GLN A 450 5.19 -28.60 10.53
CA GLN A 450 5.03 -30.05 10.55
C GLN A 450 6.06 -30.78 9.69
N HIS A 451 6.49 -30.20 8.56
CA HIS A 451 7.30 -30.87 7.55
C HIS A 451 8.63 -30.18 7.26
N GLY A 452 8.90 -29.06 7.93
CA GLY A 452 10.12 -28.27 7.75
C GLY A 452 10.08 -27.31 6.56
N HIS A 453 11.01 -26.37 6.53
CA HIS A 453 11.09 -25.33 5.52
C HIS A 453 11.35 -25.86 4.09
N ASP A 454 12.14 -26.94 3.95
CA ASP A 454 12.40 -27.54 2.64
C ASP A 454 11.12 -28.11 1.99
N ALA A 455 10.21 -28.66 2.81
CA ALA A 455 8.90 -29.10 2.37
C ALA A 455 8.00 -27.92 2.01
N GLY A 456 8.04 -26.85 2.79
CA GLY A 456 7.37 -25.60 2.46
C GLY A 456 7.87 -25.00 1.14
N ASP A 457 9.17 -24.99 0.93
CA ASP A 457 9.78 -24.53 -0.32
C ASP A 457 9.35 -25.39 -1.53
N ALA A 458 9.22 -26.72 -1.34
CA ALA A 458 8.70 -27.61 -2.37
C ALA A 458 7.23 -27.31 -2.68
N VAL A 459 6.42 -27.02 -1.67
CA VAL A 459 5.02 -26.60 -1.83
C VAL A 459 4.93 -25.27 -2.60
N ILE A 460 5.73 -24.28 -2.24
CA ILE A 460 5.78 -22.99 -2.94
C ILE A 460 6.18 -23.17 -4.40
N ARG A 461 7.23 -23.97 -4.69
CA ARG A 461 7.65 -24.25 -6.08
C ARG A 461 6.55 -24.93 -6.87
N HIS A 462 5.88 -25.89 -6.25
CA HIS A 462 4.80 -26.64 -6.92
C HIS A 462 3.60 -25.75 -7.23
N VAL A 463 3.14 -24.97 -6.26
CA VAL A 463 2.03 -24.01 -6.46
C VAL A 463 2.45 -22.95 -7.49
N GLY A 464 3.69 -22.44 -7.43
CA GLY A 464 4.20 -21.51 -8.43
C GLY A 464 4.19 -22.07 -9.85
N ALA A 465 4.62 -23.33 -10.03
CA ALA A 465 4.58 -24.03 -11.31
C ALA A 465 3.12 -24.24 -11.79
N LEU A 466 2.24 -24.65 -10.90
CA LEU A 466 0.81 -24.85 -11.20
C LEU A 466 0.15 -23.54 -11.67
N LEU A 467 0.49 -22.42 -11.02
CA LEU A 467 0.00 -21.11 -11.43
C LEU A 467 0.55 -20.71 -12.81
N ALA A 468 1.83 -20.97 -13.07
CA ALA A 468 2.47 -20.66 -14.35
C ALA A 468 1.87 -21.46 -15.50
N ASP A 469 1.62 -22.76 -15.29
CA ASP A 469 1.07 -23.66 -16.31
C ASP A 469 -0.40 -23.36 -16.63
N ALA A 470 -1.12 -22.74 -15.70
CA ALA A 470 -2.55 -22.46 -15.85
C ALA A 470 -2.84 -21.15 -16.61
N VAL A 471 -1.83 -20.33 -16.84
CA VAL A 471 -1.96 -19.00 -17.48
C VAL A 471 -1.26 -18.98 -18.84
N ARG A 472 -1.60 -17.98 -19.66
CA ARG A 472 -1.04 -17.79 -21.00
C ARG A 472 0.21 -16.93 -20.95
N GLU A 473 0.98 -16.90 -22.03
CA GLU A 473 2.17 -16.04 -22.18
C GLU A 473 1.86 -14.53 -21.98
N ALA A 474 0.62 -14.11 -22.34
CA ALA A 474 0.15 -12.73 -22.15
C ALA A 474 -0.17 -12.39 -20.69
N ASP A 475 -0.35 -13.38 -19.84
CA ASP A 475 -0.66 -13.21 -18.42
C ASP A 475 0.65 -13.13 -17.61
N THR A 476 0.57 -12.66 -16.39
CA THR A 476 1.75 -12.55 -15.53
C THR A 476 1.50 -13.20 -14.18
N VAL A 477 2.41 -14.10 -13.79
CA VAL A 477 2.43 -14.69 -12.45
C VAL A 477 3.62 -14.16 -11.70
N ALA A 478 3.40 -13.78 -10.45
CA ALA A 478 4.45 -13.34 -9.55
C ALA A 478 4.26 -13.87 -8.15
N ARG A 479 5.37 -14.14 -7.48
CA ARG A 479 5.39 -14.38 -6.05
C ARG A 479 5.65 -13.06 -5.33
N PHE A 480 4.70 -12.64 -4.48
CA PHE A 480 4.81 -11.36 -3.77
C PHE A 480 5.55 -11.49 -2.44
N GLY A 481 5.55 -12.65 -1.83
CA GLY A 481 6.28 -12.95 -0.61
C GLY A 481 5.76 -14.23 0.04
N GLY A 482 6.58 -14.89 0.84
CA GLY A 482 6.18 -16.07 1.58
C GLY A 482 5.42 -17.10 0.74
N GLU A 483 4.16 -17.28 1.05
CA GLU A 483 3.21 -18.17 0.40
C GLU A 483 2.23 -17.46 -0.56
N GLU A 484 2.45 -16.17 -0.83
CA GLU A 484 1.52 -15.34 -1.60
C GLU A 484 1.96 -15.17 -3.05
N PHE A 485 1.01 -15.33 -3.96
CA PHE A 485 1.21 -15.11 -5.39
C PHE A 485 0.15 -14.15 -5.93
N VAL A 486 0.53 -13.42 -6.98
CA VAL A 486 -0.39 -12.57 -7.72
C VAL A 486 -0.37 -12.96 -9.19
N VAL A 487 -1.55 -13.14 -9.75
CA VAL A 487 -1.76 -13.45 -11.16
C VAL A 487 -2.50 -12.30 -11.81
N LEU A 488 -1.95 -11.82 -12.91
CA LEU A 488 -2.52 -10.78 -13.75
C LEU A 488 -3.02 -11.41 -15.04
N LEU A 489 -4.31 -11.37 -15.25
CA LEU A 489 -4.98 -11.94 -16.43
C LEU A 489 -5.37 -10.82 -17.39
N VAL A 490 -4.80 -10.84 -18.58
CA VAL A 490 -5.00 -9.81 -19.59
C VAL A 490 -6.01 -10.28 -20.64
N GLY A 491 -7.00 -9.43 -20.97
CA GLY A 491 -8.03 -9.74 -21.94
C GLY A 491 -9.23 -10.53 -21.39
N LEU A 492 -9.23 -10.81 -20.09
CA LEU A 492 -10.26 -11.65 -19.45
C LEU A 492 -11.18 -10.81 -18.54
N GLY A 493 -12.45 -11.15 -18.52
CA GLY A 493 -13.46 -10.58 -17.64
C GLY A 493 -13.57 -11.33 -16.31
N ALA A 494 -14.53 -10.88 -15.48
CA ALA A 494 -14.75 -11.44 -14.16
C ALA A 494 -15.06 -12.95 -14.18
N SER A 495 -15.97 -13.37 -15.06
CA SER A 495 -16.45 -14.76 -15.09
C SER A 495 -15.34 -15.72 -15.55
N GLU A 496 -14.55 -15.33 -16.53
CA GLU A 496 -13.41 -16.09 -17.03
C GLU A 496 -12.28 -16.18 -15.98
N ALA A 497 -12.02 -15.09 -15.28
CA ALA A 497 -11.04 -15.04 -14.21
C ALA A 497 -11.43 -15.95 -13.03
N VAL A 498 -12.73 -15.99 -12.69
CA VAL A 498 -13.26 -16.89 -11.66
C VAL A 498 -13.10 -18.35 -12.06
N GLN A 499 -13.42 -18.71 -13.32
CA GLN A 499 -13.23 -20.07 -13.82
C GLN A 499 -11.76 -20.52 -13.76
N ILE A 500 -10.83 -19.60 -14.09
CA ILE A 500 -9.40 -19.88 -13.95
C ILE A 500 -9.04 -20.09 -12.46
N ALA A 501 -9.51 -19.22 -11.58
CA ALA A 501 -9.26 -19.32 -10.16
C ALA A 501 -9.83 -20.62 -9.56
N GLU A 502 -11.05 -21.04 -9.95
CA GLU A 502 -11.66 -22.31 -9.51
C GLU A 502 -10.86 -23.53 -9.99
N ARG A 503 -10.40 -23.51 -11.25
CA ARG A 503 -9.51 -24.56 -11.77
C ARG A 503 -8.20 -24.63 -10.99
N LEU A 504 -7.63 -23.48 -10.62
CA LEU A 504 -6.42 -23.41 -9.82
C LEU A 504 -6.62 -23.99 -8.41
N CYS A 505 -7.74 -23.66 -7.74
CA CYS A 505 -8.09 -24.27 -6.45
C CYS A 505 -8.25 -25.79 -6.58
N ALA A 506 -8.97 -26.25 -7.60
CA ALA A 506 -9.16 -27.67 -7.85
C ALA A 506 -7.84 -28.40 -8.15
N ALA A 507 -6.97 -27.77 -8.95
CA ALA A 507 -5.65 -28.32 -9.29
C ALA A 507 -4.73 -28.39 -8.06
N ALA A 508 -4.72 -27.34 -7.22
CA ALA A 508 -3.94 -27.33 -5.99
C ALA A 508 -4.38 -28.42 -5.02
N ARG A 509 -5.71 -28.60 -4.87
CA ARG A 509 -6.30 -29.67 -4.03
C ARG A 509 -6.00 -31.07 -4.54
N ALA A 510 -5.94 -31.24 -5.86
CA ALA A 510 -5.64 -32.52 -6.50
C ALA A 510 -4.15 -32.84 -6.56
N ALA A 511 -3.30 -31.88 -6.27
CA ALA A 511 -1.86 -32.03 -6.36
C ALA A 511 -1.30 -32.91 -5.23
N GLU A 512 -0.53 -33.92 -5.60
CA GLU A 512 0.23 -34.75 -4.67
C GLU A 512 1.66 -34.22 -4.55
N ILE A 513 1.93 -33.41 -3.52
CA ILE A 513 3.26 -32.86 -3.25
C ILE A 513 3.93 -33.77 -2.24
N ALA A 514 4.91 -34.57 -2.68
CA ALA A 514 5.57 -35.56 -1.83
C ALA A 514 7.10 -35.36 -1.82
N PRO A 515 7.62 -34.27 -1.21
CA PRO A 515 9.06 -33.97 -1.25
C PRO A 515 9.94 -34.98 -0.50
N ALA A 516 9.39 -35.78 0.40
CA ALA A 516 10.11 -36.82 1.17
C ALA A 516 9.32 -38.14 1.29
N GLY A 517 8.47 -38.44 0.31
CA GLY A 517 7.70 -39.70 0.27
C GLY A 517 6.37 -39.68 1.02
N SER A 518 6.03 -38.61 1.73
CA SER A 518 4.71 -38.41 2.32
C SER A 518 3.98 -37.31 1.57
N ALA A 519 2.78 -37.62 1.06
CA ALA A 519 1.96 -36.61 0.36
C ALA A 519 1.49 -35.52 1.33
N ILE A 520 1.79 -34.29 0.99
CA ILE A 520 1.34 -33.11 1.74
C ILE A 520 0.11 -32.56 1.02
N PRO A 521 -1.08 -32.66 1.61
CA PRO A 521 -2.27 -32.06 1.02
C PRO A 521 -2.18 -30.52 1.17
N VAL A 522 -2.32 -29.83 0.05
CA VAL A 522 -2.23 -28.36 0.00
C VAL A 522 -3.47 -27.84 -0.70
N THR A 523 -4.05 -26.80 -0.12
CA THR A 523 -5.11 -26.03 -0.75
C THR A 523 -4.67 -24.57 -0.89
N VAL A 524 -5.33 -23.85 -1.75
CA VAL A 524 -5.12 -22.42 -1.93
C VAL A 524 -6.45 -21.69 -1.82
N SER A 525 -6.39 -20.53 -1.23
CA SER A 525 -7.49 -19.56 -1.28
C SER A 525 -7.16 -18.50 -2.32
N ILE A 526 -8.16 -18.06 -3.07
CA ILE A 526 -7.99 -17.10 -4.16
C ILE A 526 -9.02 -15.99 -4.05
N GLY A 527 -8.54 -14.75 -4.09
CA GLY A 527 -9.39 -13.58 -4.25
C GLY A 527 -9.28 -13.05 -5.67
N VAL A 528 -10.41 -12.69 -6.27
CA VAL A 528 -10.51 -12.22 -7.65
C VAL A 528 -11.09 -10.82 -7.70
N ALA A 529 -10.45 -9.93 -8.45
CA ALA A 529 -10.98 -8.60 -8.78
C ALA A 529 -10.68 -8.24 -10.24
N THR A 530 -11.54 -7.45 -10.85
CA THR A 530 -11.26 -6.85 -12.16
C THR A 530 -10.81 -5.40 -12.00
N VAL A 531 -9.95 -4.93 -12.89
CA VAL A 531 -9.59 -3.51 -12.96
C VAL A 531 -10.83 -2.71 -13.35
N ALA A 532 -11.20 -1.76 -12.51
CA ALA A 532 -12.31 -0.84 -12.75
C ALA A 532 -11.80 0.46 -13.38
N ARG A 533 -12.65 1.13 -14.16
CA ARG A 533 -12.28 2.43 -14.76
C ARG A 533 -11.96 3.53 -13.75
N CYS A 534 -12.51 3.40 -12.55
CA CYS A 534 -12.28 4.35 -11.44
C CYS A 534 -11.01 4.04 -10.63
N ASP A 535 -10.32 2.93 -10.90
CA ASP A 535 -9.12 2.59 -10.15
C ASP A 535 -8.01 3.63 -10.42
N PRO A 536 -7.33 4.12 -9.38
CA PRO A 536 -6.21 5.06 -9.54
C PRO A 536 -4.98 4.37 -10.14
N ASP A 537 -4.75 3.12 -9.78
CA ASP A 537 -3.64 2.27 -10.23
C ASP A 537 -4.02 0.79 -10.12
N ILE A 538 -3.12 -0.08 -10.54
CA ILE A 538 -3.32 -1.53 -10.45
C ILE A 538 -3.38 -2.04 -9.00
N GLN A 539 -2.80 -1.31 -8.06
CA GLN A 539 -2.79 -1.69 -6.64
C GLN A 539 -4.21 -1.66 -6.05
N ALA A 540 -5.07 -0.79 -6.56
CA ALA A 540 -6.48 -0.76 -6.15
C ALA A 540 -7.20 -2.09 -6.50
N ALA A 541 -6.93 -2.64 -7.67
CA ALA A 541 -7.48 -3.95 -8.05
C ALA A 541 -6.84 -5.09 -7.24
N ILE A 542 -5.52 -5.03 -6.99
CA ILE A 542 -4.82 -5.99 -6.14
C ILE A 542 -5.41 -5.97 -4.73
N ALA A 543 -5.63 -4.78 -4.16
CA ALA A 543 -6.20 -4.64 -2.82
C ALA A 543 -7.63 -5.20 -2.72
N ARG A 544 -8.45 -5.04 -3.78
CA ARG A 544 -9.79 -5.68 -3.81
C ARG A 544 -9.69 -7.20 -3.91
N ALA A 545 -8.75 -7.70 -4.72
CA ALA A 545 -8.52 -9.13 -4.80
C ALA A 545 -8.00 -9.69 -3.47
N ASP A 546 -7.14 -8.94 -2.78
CA ASP A 546 -6.64 -9.32 -1.46
C ASP A 546 -7.76 -9.35 -0.40
N ALA A 547 -8.64 -8.35 -0.40
CA ALA A 547 -9.83 -8.36 0.45
C ALA A 547 -10.73 -9.58 0.17
N ALA A 548 -10.92 -9.92 -1.10
CA ALA A 548 -11.65 -11.13 -1.48
C ALA A 548 -10.93 -12.41 -1.04
N LEU A 549 -9.60 -12.46 -1.12
CA LEU A 549 -8.80 -13.55 -0.58
C LEU A 549 -9.01 -13.72 0.93
N TYR A 550 -9.04 -12.60 1.65
CA TYR A 550 -9.32 -12.62 3.08
C TYR A 550 -10.70 -13.22 3.38
N GLU A 551 -11.72 -12.86 2.60
CA GLU A 551 -13.06 -13.48 2.69
C GLU A 551 -13.01 -14.98 2.38
N ALA A 552 -12.27 -15.40 1.34
CA ALA A 552 -12.09 -16.81 1.02
C ALA A 552 -11.51 -17.58 2.21
N LYS A 553 -10.50 -17.02 2.86
CA LYS A 553 -9.89 -17.60 4.06
C LYS A 553 -10.85 -17.64 5.27
N ALA A 554 -11.64 -16.58 5.48
CA ALA A 554 -12.62 -16.48 6.56
C ALA A 554 -13.79 -17.47 6.38
N CYS A 555 -14.20 -17.68 5.15
CA CYS A 555 -15.30 -18.61 4.81
C CYS A 555 -14.88 -20.10 4.79
N GLY A 556 -13.70 -20.45 5.27
CA GLY A 556 -13.27 -21.84 5.44
C GLY A 556 -12.19 -22.29 4.47
N ARG A 557 -11.54 -21.36 3.76
CA ARG A 557 -10.40 -21.61 2.85
C ARG A 557 -10.75 -22.51 1.66
N ASP A 558 -9.73 -22.92 0.89
CA ASP A 558 -9.86 -23.81 -0.26
C ASP A 558 -10.97 -23.39 -1.23
N ARG A 559 -11.01 -22.10 -1.54
CA ARG A 559 -12.06 -21.50 -2.37
C ARG A 559 -11.64 -20.21 -3.05
N VAL A 560 -12.49 -19.79 -3.96
CA VAL A 560 -12.43 -18.51 -4.62
C VAL A 560 -13.45 -17.57 -4.00
N SER A 561 -13.06 -16.33 -3.72
CA SER A 561 -13.95 -15.20 -3.44
C SER A 561 -13.75 -14.11 -4.49
N VAL A 562 -14.83 -13.40 -4.79
CA VAL A 562 -14.83 -12.34 -5.80
C VAL A 562 -15.15 -11.01 -5.14
N ALA A 563 -14.32 -10.01 -5.39
CA ALA A 563 -14.53 -8.69 -4.86
C ALA A 563 -15.87 -8.08 -5.32
N ALA A 564 -16.60 -7.48 -4.40
CA ALA A 564 -17.85 -6.79 -4.70
C ALA A 564 -17.64 -5.71 -5.77
N GLY A 565 -18.54 -5.61 -6.74
CA GLY A 565 -18.42 -4.70 -7.90
C GLY A 565 -17.77 -5.32 -9.15
N THR A 566 -17.18 -6.49 -9.05
CA THR A 566 -16.57 -7.21 -10.19
C THR A 566 -17.62 -7.71 -11.20
N GLY A 567 -18.88 -7.89 -10.78
CA GLY A 567 -19.98 -8.41 -11.61
C GLY A 567 -20.98 -7.38 -12.16
N ALA A 568 -20.86 -6.09 -11.81
CA ALA A 568 -21.89 -5.09 -12.16
C ALA A 568 -21.80 -4.54 -13.60
N VAL A 569 -20.73 -4.83 -14.34
CA VAL A 569 -20.50 -4.27 -15.69
C VAL A 569 -20.97 -5.20 -16.82
N GLU A 570 -21.32 -6.46 -16.55
CA GLU A 570 -21.71 -7.41 -17.58
C GLU A 570 -23.21 -7.35 -18.03
N ARG A 571 -24.03 -6.47 -17.43
CA ARG A 571 -25.45 -6.33 -17.81
C ARG A 571 -25.79 -5.10 -18.66
N ALA A 572 -24.83 -4.36 -19.15
CA ALA A 572 -25.04 -3.19 -20.02
C ALA A 572 -24.03 -3.19 -21.19
N ALA A 573 -24.09 -4.19 -22.06
CA ALA A 573 -23.61 -4.15 -23.44
C ALA A 573 -24.40 -5.18 -24.26
#